data_6b66ad0a688bb9728f57b4dae5a8e68a
#
_entry.id   6b66ad0a688bb9728f57b4dae5a8e68a
#
_cell.length_a   1.000
_cell.length_b   1.000
_cell.length_c   1.000
_cell.angle_alpha   90.00
_cell.angle_beta   90.00
_cell.angle_gamma   90.00
#
_symmetry.space_group_name_H-M   'P 1'
#
loop_
_entity.id
_entity.type
_entity.pdbx_description
1 polymer ?
#
loop_
_entity_poly.entity_id
_entity_poly.type
_entity_poly.pdbx_seq_one_letter_code
_entity_poly.pdbx_strand_id
1 'polypeptide(L)'
;MVFALSVLMSSGAVQAHAGDHRSIAELDAIIKEAAGEPSLLIARGALYSRSGQWDEAKRDLSLAETLGNKDDVAFEFGQFYYRRGEYQKALAYIESYIDAYPTYPAAFLLRARTASEAEQFELASKSYQAYFSSSSNTQPGDYLAAARLLASVSSAGITGALALLDEAISKLGLNSQLQRYAMDLELVRGDTKSALTRWYSLKEQLGETPEWGITLARILILADSYDEARLAVKAAKVRLISLRQTPARRAAGETISRLEMELSELPTNNQADCCELQGE
;
A
#
# COMPACT_ATOMS: atom_id res chain seq x y z
N MET A 1 -40.53 29.27 -39.18
CA MET A 1 -40.20 28.08 -38.34
C MET A 1 -38.71 28.22 -37.97
N VAL A 2 -38.47 28.77 -36.80
CA VAL A 2 -37.09 29.01 -36.28
C VAL A 2 -36.85 27.88 -35.29
N PHE A 3 -35.94 26.95 -35.57
CA PHE A 3 -35.49 25.95 -34.63
C PHE A 3 -34.45 26.57 -33.68
N ALA A 4 -34.85 26.75 -32.43
CA ALA A 4 -33.94 27.13 -31.37
C ALA A 4 -33.17 25.88 -30.95
N LEU A 5 -31.85 25.86 -31.20
CA LEU A 5 -30.92 24.82 -30.69
C LEU A 5 -30.57 25.18 -29.25
N SER A 6 -31.21 24.53 -28.28
CA SER A 6 -30.84 24.63 -26.87
C SER A 6 -29.57 23.81 -26.64
N VAL A 7 -28.44 24.50 -26.52
CA VAL A 7 -27.17 23.91 -26.05
C VAL A 7 -27.33 23.70 -24.57
N LEU A 8 -27.45 22.43 -24.16
CA LEU A 8 -27.31 22.00 -22.77
C LEU A 8 -25.84 22.15 -22.35
N MET A 9 -25.57 23.20 -21.63
CA MET A 9 -24.33 23.37 -20.89
C MET A 9 -24.32 22.32 -19.75
N SER A 10 -23.80 21.13 -20.01
CA SER A 10 -23.47 20.19 -18.95
C SER A 10 -22.23 20.70 -18.23
N SER A 11 -22.37 20.96 -16.94
CA SER A 11 -21.31 21.35 -16.01
C SER A 11 -20.19 20.30 -16.01
N GLY A 12 -19.11 20.57 -16.77
CA GLY A 12 -17.99 19.68 -17.01
C GLY A 12 -16.90 19.69 -15.93
N ALA A 13 -17.22 20.01 -14.68
CA ALA A 13 -16.19 20.15 -13.63
C ALA A 13 -15.66 18.83 -13.04
N VAL A 14 -16.24 17.65 -13.37
CA VAL A 14 -15.86 16.37 -12.73
C VAL A 14 -14.94 15.49 -13.60
N GLN A 15 -14.66 15.86 -14.84
CA GLN A 15 -13.93 14.98 -15.79
C GLN A 15 -12.44 15.25 -15.97
N ALA A 16 -11.87 16.27 -15.33
CA ALA A 16 -10.43 16.60 -15.49
C ALA A 16 -9.46 15.57 -14.89
N HIS A 17 -9.95 14.64 -14.05
CA HIS A 17 -9.10 13.66 -13.36
C HIS A 17 -9.20 12.22 -13.87
N ALA A 18 -10.06 11.94 -14.83
CA ALA A 18 -10.12 10.62 -15.47
C ALA A 18 -9.05 10.53 -16.55
N GLY A 19 -7.88 9.98 -16.16
CA GLY A 19 -6.82 9.45 -17.02
C GLY A 19 -6.68 10.04 -18.43
N ASP A 20 -6.28 11.32 -18.54
CA ASP A 20 -5.89 11.86 -19.83
C ASP A 20 -4.56 11.24 -20.25
N HIS A 21 -4.61 10.30 -21.19
CA HIS A 21 -3.42 9.60 -21.71
C HIS A 21 -2.68 10.40 -22.78
N ARG A 22 -3.08 11.66 -23.03
CA ARG A 22 -2.39 12.53 -23.97
C ARG A 22 -0.95 12.81 -23.53
N SER A 23 -0.05 12.88 -24.49
CA SER A 23 1.33 13.29 -24.25
C SER A 23 1.45 14.81 -24.09
N ILE A 24 2.58 15.26 -23.53
CA ILE A 24 2.89 16.72 -23.48
C ILE A 24 2.82 17.35 -24.87
N ALA A 25 3.34 16.67 -25.90
CA ALA A 25 3.36 17.18 -27.28
C ALA A 25 1.94 17.34 -27.87
N GLU A 26 1.03 16.41 -27.58
CA GLU A 26 -0.38 16.51 -28.00
C GLU A 26 -1.08 17.66 -27.27
N LEU A 27 -0.86 17.83 -25.98
CA LEU A 27 -1.38 18.99 -25.24
C LEU A 27 -0.80 20.31 -25.74
N ASP A 28 0.48 20.35 -26.10
CA ASP A 28 1.12 21.54 -26.71
C ASP A 28 0.43 21.97 -28.02
N ALA A 29 0.08 21.00 -28.86
CA ALA A 29 -0.62 21.26 -30.11
C ALA A 29 -2.03 21.83 -29.84
N ILE A 30 -2.79 21.20 -28.93
CA ILE A 30 -4.15 21.61 -28.59
C ILE A 30 -4.16 23.00 -27.93
N ILE A 31 -3.24 23.30 -27.02
CA ILE A 31 -3.14 24.56 -26.30
C ILE A 31 -2.81 25.72 -27.27
N LYS A 32 -2.04 25.48 -28.37
CA LYS A 32 -1.78 26.47 -29.40
C LYS A 32 -3.05 26.89 -30.14
N GLU A 33 -4.00 25.97 -30.30
CA GLU A 33 -5.26 26.24 -31.01
C GLU A 33 -6.34 26.76 -30.04
N ALA A 34 -6.37 26.26 -28.81
CA ALA A 34 -7.32 26.63 -27.76
C ALA A 34 -6.60 27.34 -26.59
N ALA A 35 -5.95 28.46 -26.88
CA ALA A 35 -5.22 29.21 -25.89
C ALA A 35 -6.13 29.71 -24.76
N GLY A 36 -5.72 29.44 -23.50
CA GLY A 36 -6.41 29.92 -22.31
C GLY A 36 -7.43 28.95 -21.70
N GLU A 37 -7.52 27.72 -22.19
CA GLU A 37 -8.34 26.68 -21.55
C GLU A 37 -7.65 26.13 -20.28
N PRO A 38 -8.13 26.42 -19.05
CA PRO A 38 -7.45 26.03 -17.81
C PRO A 38 -7.27 24.52 -17.66
N SER A 39 -8.24 23.73 -18.10
CA SER A 39 -8.22 22.27 -17.99
C SER A 39 -7.04 21.64 -18.75
N LEU A 40 -6.68 22.19 -19.90
CA LEU A 40 -5.52 21.74 -20.70
C LEU A 40 -4.19 22.09 -20.03
N LEU A 41 -4.11 23.26 -19.41
CA LEU A 41 -2.94 23.68 -18.63
C LEU A 41 -2.77 22.83 -17.39
N ILE A 42 -3.87 22.50 -16.66
CA ILE A 42 -3.85 21.58 -15.53
C ILE A 42 -3.32 20.20 -15.98
N ALA A 43 -3.85 19.66 -17.06
CA ALA A 43 -3.44 18.36 -17.59
C ALA A 43 -1.95 18.34 -17.96
N ARG A 44 -1.45 19.38 -18.67
CA ARG A 44 -0.04 19.49 -19.05
C ARG A 44 0.86 19.72 -17.83
N GLY A 45 0.47 20.57 -16.91
CA GLY A 45 1.16 20.81 -15.64
C GLY A 45 1.28 19.54 -14.79
N ALA A 46 0.24 18.71 -14.76
CA ALA A 46 0.27 17.40 -14.11
C ALA A 46 1.27 16.45 -14.77
N LEU A 47 1.37 16.42 -16.11
CA LEU A 47 2.36 15.63 -16.83
C LEU A 47 3.79 16.12 -16.55
N TYR A 48 4.03 17.41 -16.62
CA TYR A 48 5.32 18.00 -16.24
C TYR A 48 5.71 17.64 -14.80
N SER A 49 4.77 17.73 -13.86
CA SER A 49 4.99 17.36 -12.46
C SER A 49 5.38 15.89 -12.30
N ARG A 50 4.73 14.97 -13.03
CA ARG A 50 5.07 13.54 -13.02
C ARG A 50 6.44 13.24 -13.62
N SER A 51 6.88 14.02 -14.59
CA SER A 51 8.19 13.86 -15.24
C SER A 51 9.32 14.66 -14.58
N GLY A 52 9.04 15.35 -13.46
CA GLY A 52 10.04 16.11 -12.70
C GLY A 52 10.40 17.47 -13.35
N GLN A 53 9.64 17.93 -14.33
CA GLN A 53 9.80 19.24 -14.99
C GLN A 53 9.07 20.31 -14.17
N TRP A 54 9.70 20.68 -13.02
CA TRP A 54 9.04 21.45 -11.95
C TRP A 54 8.68 22.87 -12.35
N ASP A 55 9.52 23.55 -13.14
CA ASP A 55 9.29 24.94 -13.54
C ASP A 55 8.18 25.05 -14.58
N GLU A 56 8.12 24.10 -15.51
CA GLU A 56 7.06 24.00 -16.51
C GLU A 56 5.73 23.66 -15.83
N ALA A 57 5.74 22.68 -14.93
CA ALA A 57 4.56 22.30 -14.16
C ALA A 57 3.99 23.48 -13.38
N LYS A 58 4.85 24.20 -12.63
CA LYS A 58 4.43 25.34 -11.84
C LYS A 58 3.88 26.46 -12.70
N ARG A 59 4.52 26.74 -13.87
CA ARG A 59 4.06 27.77 -14.81
C ARG A 59 2.65 27.47 -15.32
N ASP A 60 2.41 26.25 -15.77
CA ASP A 60 1.12 25.85 -16.30
C ASP A 60 0.03 25.86 -15.22
N LEU A 61 0.30 25.30 -14.04
CA LEU A 61 -0.66 25.30 -12.94
C LEU A 61 -0.97 26.73 -12.45
N SER A 62 0.05 27.62 -12.35
CA SER A 62 -0.19 29.01 -11.96
C SER A 62 -0.96 29.81 -13.01
N LEU A 63 -0.74 29.52 -14.31
CA LEU A 63 -1.53 30.13 -15.36
C LEU A 63 -2.98 29.63 -15.34
N ALA A 64 -3.18 28.33 -15.12
CA ALA A 64 -4.51 27.76 -14.97
C ALA A 64 -5.28 28.36 -13.77
N GLU A 65 -4.59 28.59 -12.64
CA GLU A 65 -5.17 29.25 -11.46
C GLU A 65 -5.63 30.69 -11.75
N THR A 66 -4.89 31.43 -12.60
CA THR A 66 -5.26 32.80 -13.00
C THR A 66 -6.40 32.86 -13.99
N LEU A 67 -6.54 31.85 -14.85
CA LEU A 67 -7.56 31.82 -15.91
C LEU A 67 -8.86 31.14 -15.49
N GLY A 68 -8.82 30.29 -14.47
CA GLY A 68 -9.93 29.47 -14.02
C GLY A 68 -10.24 29.62 -12.52
N ASN A 69 -10.94 28.62 -11.98
CA ASN A 69 -11.18 28.52 -10.56
C ASN A 69 -9.96 27.91 -9.85
N LYS A 70 -9.46 28.58 -8.81
CA LYS A 70 -8.33 28.10 -7.99
C LYS A 70 -8.59 26.72 -7.39
N ASP A 71 -9.85 26.39 -7.07
CA ASP A 71 -10.21 25.13 -6.46
C ASP A 71 -10.02 23.95 -7.43
N ASP A 72 -10.22 24.15 -8.74
CA ASP A 72 -10.01 23.13 -9.77
C ASP A 72 -8.52 22.77 -9.94
N VAL A 73 -7.63 23.72 -9.64
CA VAL A 73 -6.16 23.53 -9.74
C VAL A 73 -5.56 23.01 -8.45
N ALA A 74 -6.24 23.20 -7.32
CA ALA A 74 -5.71 22.94 -5.98
C ALA A 74 -5.27 21.48 -5.79
N PHE A 75 -5.99 20.50 -6.36
CA PHE A 75 -5.60 19.09 -6.28
C PHE A 75 -4.26 18.81 -6.97
N GLU A 76 -4.03 19.39 -8.16
CA GLU A 76 -2.76 19.19 -8.87
C GLU A 76 -1.59 19.94 -8.21
N PHE A 77 -1.84 21.12 -7.61
CA PHE A 77 -0.83 21.76 -6.75
C PHE A 77 -0.52 20.92 -5.52
N GLY A 78 -1.52 20.30 -4.89
CA GLY A 78 -1.33 19.35 -3.81
C GLY A 78 -0.41 18.21 -4.22
N GLN A 79 -0.65 17.58 -5.37
CA GLN A 79 0.20 16.55 -5.94
C GLN A 79 1.61 17.04 -6.31
N PHE A 80 1.71 18.23 -6.89
CA PHE A 80 2.97 18.87 -7.26
C PHE A 80 3.87 19.07 -6.03
N TYR A 81 3.35 19.68 -4.97
CA TYR A 81 4.10 19.93 -3.74
C TYR A 81 4.41 18.63 -2.97
N TYR A 82 3.49 17.65 -2.99
CA TYR A 82 3.74 16.33 -2.43
C TYR A 82 4.96 15.65 -3.09
N ARG A 83 5.03 15.62 -4.42
CA ARG A 83 6.16 15.03 -5.16
C ARG A 83 7.49 15.76 -4.91
N ARG A 84 7.42 17.02 -4.57
CA ARG A 84 8.60 17.84 -4.21
C ARG A 84 9.03 17.68 -2.75
N GLY A 85 8.29 16.94 -1.93
CA GLY A 85 8.54 16.84 -0.49
C GLY A 85 8.15 18.09 0.31
N GLU A 86 7.42 19.04 -0.31
CA GLU A 86 6.95 20.28 0.33
C GLU A 86 5.58 20.03 1.01
N TYR A 87 5.55 19.11 1.96
CA TYR A 87 4.32 18.51 2.49
C TYR A 87 3.35 19.52 3.13
N GLN A 88 3.85 20.56 3.80
CA GLN A 88 2.99 21.57 4.41
C GLN A 88 2.23 22.40 3.35
N LYS A 89 2.89 22.73 2.23
CA LYS A 89 2.23 23.39 1.11
C LYS A 89 1.24 22.45 0.42
N ALA A 90 1.62 21.19 0.26
CA ALA A 90 0.73 20.18 -0.31
C ALA A 90 -0.56 20.06 0.51
N LEU A 91 -0.45 19.95 1.86
CA LEU A 91 -1.61 19.89 2.75
C LEU A 91 -2.51 21.11 2.60
N ALA A 92 -1.97 22.32 2.52
CA ALA A 92 -2.77 23.53 2.36
C ALA A 92 -3.63 23.51 1.08
N TYR A 93 -3.03 23.09 -0.05
CA TYR A 93 -3.77 22.96 -1.31
C TYR A 93 -4.78 21.81 -1.28
N ILE A 94 -4.43 20.68 -0.67
CA ILE A 94 -5.33 19.51 -0.55
C ILE A 94 -6.54 19.86 0.33
N GLU A 95 -6.35 20.59 1.44
CA GLU A 95 -7.46 21.06 2.30
C GLU A 95 -8.39 22.00 1.52
N SER A 96 -7.84 23.00 0.80
CA SER A 96 -8.66 23.86 -0.06
C SER A 96 -9.48 23.07 -1.07
N TYR A 97 -8.90 22.02 -1.67
CA TYR A 97 -9.62 21.15 -2.60
C TYR A 97 -10.72 20.33 -1.91
N ILE A 98 -10.45 19.76 -0.72
CA ILE A 98 -11.45 18.99 0.03
C ILE A 98 -12.62 19.88 0.47
N ASP A 99 -12.35 21.12 0.85
CA ASP A 99 -13.41 22.09 1.22
C ASP A 99 -14.34 22.36 0.05
N ALA A 100 -13.80 22.47 -1.17
CA ALA A 100 -14.59 22.68 -2.38
C ALA A 100 -15.27 21.39 -2.89
N TYR A 101 -14.60 20.23 -2.74
CA TYR A 101 -15.01 18.94 -3.26
C TYR A 101 -14.97 17.83 -2.19
N PRO A 102 -15.86 17.87 -1.18
CA PRO A 102 -15.78 17.02 0.02
C PRO A 102 -16.09 15.53 -0.23
N THR A 103 -16.49 15.17 -1.43
CA THR A 103 -16.79 13.77 -1.81
C THR A 103 -15.75 13.13 -2.72
N TYR A 104 -14.60 13.77 -2.96
CA TYR A 104 -13.58 13.27 -3.87
C TYR A 104 -12.56 12.36 -3.14
N PRO A 105 -12.65 11.01 -3.28
CA PRO A 105 -11.84 10.09 -2.46
C PRO A 105 -10.34 10.24 -2.66
N ALA A 106 -9.89 10.55 -3.89
CA ALA A 106 -8.47 10.68 -4.17
C ALA A 106 -7.80 11.83 -3.40
N ALA A 107 -8.56 12.88 -3.03
CA ALA A 107 -8.04 13.96 -2.21
C ALA A 107 -7.79 13.49 -0.76
N PHE A 108 -8.66 12.67 -0.20
CA PHE A 108 -8.43 12.06 1.11
C PHE A 108 -7.22 11.12 1.10
N LEU A 109 -7.04 10.33 0.03
CA LEU A 109 -5.86 9.47 -0.12
C LEU A 109 -4.57 10.30 -0.24
N LEU A 110 -4.59 11.37 -1.04
CA LEU A 110 -3.45 12.27 -1.16
C LEU A 110 -3.12 12.95 0.17
N ARG A 111 -4.15 13.41 0.91
CA ARG A 111 -3.98 13.98 2.25
C ARG A 111 -3.39 12.95 3.22
N ALA A 112 -3.88 11.72 3.20
CA ALA A 112 -3.37 10.65 4.06
C ALA A 112 -1.88 10.38 3.82
N ARG A 113 -1.48 10.25 2.56
CA ARG A 113 -0.08 10.04 2.18
C ARG A 113 0.79 11.25 2.55
N THR A 114 0.31 12.46 2.25
CA THR A 114 1.04 13.70 2.55
C THR A 114 1.22 13.89 4.06
N ALA A 115 0.17 13.65 4.84
CA ALA A 115 0.22 13.75 6.29
C ALA A 115 1.12 12.67 6.92
N SER A 116 1.17 11.46 6.33
CA SER A 116 2.11 10.41 6.75
C SER A 116 3.56 10.84 6.57
N GLU A 117 3.90 11.40 5.40
CA GLU A 117 5.26 11.91 5.12
C GLU A 117 5.61 13.16 5.96
N ALA A 118 4.61 13.92 6.36
CA ALA A 118 4.76 15.07 7.26
C ALA A 118 4.75 14.69 8.75
N GLU A 119 4.71 13.38 9.06
CA GLU A 119 4.63 12.83 10.43
C GLU A 119 3.39 13.30 11.22
N GLN A 120 2.34 13.73 10.52
CA GLN A 120 1.05 14.11 11.11
C GLN A 120 0.13 12.88 11.22
N PHE A 121 0.49 11.93 12.05
CA PHE A 121 -0.09 10.57 12.07
C PHE A 121 -1.60 10.55 12.36
N GLU A 122 -2.10 11.45 13.20
CA GLU A 122 -3.53 11.55 13.48
C GLU A 122 -4.32 12.02 12.25
N LEU A 123 -3.83 13.04 11.54
CA LEU A 123 -4.43 13.52 10.30
C LEU A 123 -4.38 12.44 9.22
N ALA A 124 -3.25 11.74 9.09
CA ALA A 124 -3.09 10.64 8.15
C ALA A 124 -4.12 9.53 8.41
N SER A 125 -4.27 9.10 9.65
CA SER A 125 -5.24 8.06 10.04
C SER A 125 -6.68 8.46 9.71
N LYS A 126 -7.10 9.67 10.11
CA LYS A 126 -8.44 10.21 9.79
C LYS A 126 -8.67 10.28 8.27
N SER A 127 -7.63 10.64 7.52
CA SER A 127 -7.72 10.76 6.06
C SER A 127 -7.83 9.40 5.36
N TYR A 128 -7.12 8.37 5.84
CA TYR A 128 -7.31 7.00 5.36
C TYR A 128 -8.72 6.49 5.65
N GLN A 129 -9.26 6.74 6.85
CA GLN A 129 -10.64 6.37 7.19
C GLN A 129 -11.65 7.03 6.25
N ALA A 130 -11.51 8.34 5.98
CA ALA A 130 -12.35 9.05 5.04
C ALA A 130 -12.25 8.47 3.62
N TYR A 131 -11.03 8.14 3.17
CA TYR A 131 -10.80 7.49 1.88
C TYR A 131 -11.51 6.14 1.78
N PHE A 132 -11.31 5.24 2.75
CA PHE A 132 -11.93 3.90 2.75
C PHE A 132 -13.45 3.94 2.85
N SER A 133 -14.00 4.98 3.50
CA SER A 133 -15.46 5.18 3.62
C SER A 133 -16.08 5.74 2.35
N SER A 134 -15.34 6.53 1.57
CA SER A 134 -15.84 7.24 0.38
C SER A 134 -15.51 6.53 -0.94
N SER A 135 -14.53 5.62 -0.97
CA SER A 135 -14.06 4.95 -2.18
C SER A 135 -14.57 3.53 -2.30
N SER A 136 -15.15 3.18 -3.46
CA SER A 136 -15.47 1.80 -3.84
C SER A 136 -14.28 1.07 -4.51
N ASN A 137 -13.25 1.80 -4.93
CA ASN A 137 -12.08 1.25 -5.65
C ASN A 137 -10.81 1.44 -4.82
N THR A 138 -10.74 0.75 -3.67
CA THR A 138 -9.58 0.76 -2.79
C THR A 138 -8.56 -0.30 -3.20
N GLN A 139 -7.26 -0.02 -3.03
CA GLN A 139 -6.19 -0.92 -3.42
C GLN A 139 -5.55 -1.59 -2.19
N PRO A 140 -5.05 -2.84 -2.29
CA PRO A 140 -4.35 -3.51 -1.19
C PRO A 140 -3.18 -2.69 -0.63
N GLY A 141 -2.47 -1.94 -1.49
CA GLY A 141 -1.36 -1.07 -1.09
C GLY A 141 -1.79 0.08 -0.18
N ASP A 142 -3.00 0.62 -0.34
CA ASP A 142 -3.51 1.70 0.52
C ASP A 142 -3.82 1.18 1.92
N TYR A 143 -4.45 0.00 2.02
CA TYR A 143 -4.67 -0.68 3.30
C TYR A 143 -3.36 -1.01 4.01
N LEU A 144 -2.36 -1.50 3.25
CA LEU A 144 -1.05 -1.82 3.80
C LEU A 144 -0.34 -0.57 4.35
N ALA A 145 -0.42 0.56 3.64
CA ALA A 145 0.16 1.82 4.09
C ALA A 145 -0.53 2.33 5.37
N ALA A 146 -1.86 2.30 5.42
CA ALA A 146 -2.63 2.69 6.60
C ALA A 146 -2.37 1.76 7.79
N ALA A 147 -2.28 0.44 7.56
CA ALA A 147 -1.98 -0.52 8.63
C ALA A 147 -0.56 -0.33 9.19
N ARG A 148 0.42 -0.04 8.33
CA ARG A 148 1.79 0.29 8.78
C ARG A 148 1.81 1.56 9.62
N LEU A 149 1.10 2.59 9.20
CA LEU A 149 0.94 3.82 9.98
C LEU A 149 0.37 3.52 11.37
N LEU A 150 -0.75 2.80 11.46
CA LEU A 150 -1.36 2.44 12.74
C LEU A 150 -0.40 1.65 13.63
N ALA A 151 0.27 0.64 13.10
CA ALA A 151 1.20 -0.20 13.85
C ALA A 151 2.44 0.56 14.33
N SER A 152 2.86 1.64 13.66
CA SER A 152 4.04 2.42 14.03
C SER A 152 3.79 3.37 15.21
N VAL A 153 2.55 3.75 15.47
CA VAL A 153 2.21 4.76 16.50
C VAL A 153 2.26 4.19 17.91
N SER A 154 1.78 2.96 18.11
CA SER A 154 1.79 2.31 19.43
C SER A 154 1.49 0.81 19.33
N SER A 155 1.75 0.08 20.42
CA SER A 155 1.36 -1.33 20.54
C SER A 155 -0.17 -1.53 20.42
N ALA A 156 -0.98 -0.59 20.91
CA ALA A 156 -2.43 -0.60 20.71
C ALA A 156 -2.80 -0.41 19.23
N GLY A 157 -1.99 0.31 18.46
CA GLY A 157 -2.15 0.49 17.03
C GLY A 157 -2.04 -0.80 16.22
N ILE A 158 -1.30 -1.81 16.72
CA ILE A 158 -1.21 -3.13 16.07
C ILE A 158 -2.60 -3.79 16.00
N THR A 159 -3.41 -3.67 17.03
CA THR A 159 -4.79 -4.20 17.01
C THR A 159 -5.65 -3.53 15.94
N GLY A 160 -5.55 -2.20 15.82
CA GLY A 160 -6.23 -1.46 14.77
C GLY A 160 -5.72 -1.81 13.36
N ALA A 161 -4.41 -2.00 13.21
CA ALA A 161 -3.79 -2.42 11.95
C ALA A 161 -4.28 -3.82 11.52
N LEU A 162 -4.36 -4.77 12.45
CA LEU A 162 -4.88 -6.12 12.18
C LEU A 162 -6.35 -6.08 11.76
N ALA A 163 -7.20 -5.32 12.47
CA ALA A 163 -8.61 -5.16 12.11
C ALA A 163 -8.78 -4.57 10.70
N LEU A 164 -7.97 -3.56 10.36
CA LEU A 164 -7.97 -2.95 9.02
C LEU A 164 -7.52 -3.93 7.92
N LEU A 165 -6.51 -4.76 8.20
CA LEU A 165 -6.05 -5.79 7.26
C LEU A 165 -7.09 -6.88 7.05
N ASP A 166 -7.81 -7.29 8.11
CA ASP A 166 -8.90 -8.26 8.02
C ASP A 166 -10.09 -7.72 7.22
N GLU A 167 -10.42 -6.44 7.41
CA GLU A 167 -11.41 -5.75 6.57
C GLU A 167 -10.98 -5.74 5.10
N ALA A 168 -9.73 -5.40 4.81
CA ALA A 168 -9.19 -5.38 3.45
C ALA A 168 -9.26 -6.76 2.79
N ILE A 169 -8.88 -7.82 3.52
CA ILE A 169 -8.93 -9.20 3.01
C ILE A 169 -10.37 -9.63 2.76
N SER A 170 -11.31 -9.23 3.62
CA SER A 170 -12.72 -9.51 3.43
C SER A 170 -13.31 -8.82 2.18
N LYS A 171 -12.90 -7.57 1.91
CA LYS A 171 -13.40 -6.79 0.77
C LYS A 171 -12.74 -7.14 -0.56
N LEU A 172 -11.42 -7.36 -0.54
CA LEU A 172 -10.60 -7.51 -1.75
C LEU A 172 -10.27 -8.96 -2.09
N GLY A 173 -10.59 -9.89 -1.20
CA GLY A 173 -10.19 -11.29 -1.28
C GLY A 173 -8.79 -11.54 -0.72
N LEU A 174 -8.37 -12.80 -0.76
CA LEU A 174 -7.10 -13.25 -0.21
C LEU A 174 -5.92 -12.61 -0.97
N ASN A 175 -5.15 -11.79 -0.26
CA ASN A 175 -3.97 -11.11 -0.77
C ASN A 175 -2.73 -11.47 0.07
N SER A 176 -1.70 -11.99 -0.59
CA SER A 176 -0.50 -12.48 0.10
C SER A 176 0.29 -11.39 0.83
N GLN A 177 0.30 -10.15 0.33
CA GLN A 177 1.01 -9.05 0.99
C GLN A 177 0.30 -8.63 2.29
N LEU A 178 -1.04 -8.52 2.25
CA LEU A 178 -1.85 -8.19 3.43
C LEU A 178 -1.74 -9.29 4.48
N GLN A 179 -1.88 -10.56 4.08
CA GLN A 179 -1.77 -11.69 5.00
C GLN A 179 -0.38 -11.81 5.63
N ARG A 180 0.69 -11.62 4.86
CA ARG A 180 2.05 -11.63 5.38
C ARG A 180 2.27 -10.54 6.42
N TYR A 181 1.83 -9.32 6.13
CA TYR A 181 1.99 -8.23 7.07
C TYR A 181 1.14 -8.43 8.33
N ALA A 182 -0.09 -8.94 8.21
CA ALA A 182 -0.91 -9.31 9.35
C ALA A 182 -0.24 -10.42 10.19
N MET A 183 0.32 -11.45 9.54
CA MET A 183 1.10 -12.50 10.20
C MET A 183 2.29 -11.91 10.98
N ASP A 184 3.05 -11.01 10.38
CA ASP A 184 4.19 -10.36 11.05
C ASP A 184 3.73 -9.58 12.30
N LEU A 185 2.59 -8.90 12.24
CA LEU A 185 2.01 -8.20 13.38
C LEU A 185 1.53 -9.16 14.49
N GLU A 186 0.96 -10.32 14.14
CA GLU A 186 0.60 -11.34 15.12
C GLU A 186 1.86 -11.90 15.83
N LEU A 187 2.95 -12.11 15.09
CA LEU A 187 4.23 -12.53 15.67
C LEU A 187 4.82 -11.46 16.62
N VAL A 188 4.71 -10.19 16.27
CA VAL A 188 5.11 -9.09 17.17
C VAL A 188 4.31 -9.09 18.48
N ARG A 189 3.04 -9.52 18.44
CA ARG A 189 2.21 -9.71 19.64
C ARG A 189 2.48 -11.02 20.41
N GLY A 190 3.31 -11.90 19.88
CA GLY A 190 3.52 -13.24 20.41
C GLY A 190 2.39 -14.24 20.11
N ASP A 191 1.44 -13.89 19.23
CA ASP A 191 0.34 -14.77 18.85
C ASP A 191 0.75 -15.67 17.67
N THR A 192 1.57 -16.68 17.98
CA THR A 192 2.06 -17.64 16.99
C THR A 192 0.93 -18.48 16.38
N LYS A 193 -0.16 -18.73 17.12
CA LYS A 193 -1.32 -19.49 16.63
C LYS A 193 -2.05 -18.73 15.51
N SER A 194 -2.33 -17.46 15.72
CA SER A 194 -2.94 -16.61 14.68
C SER A 194 -2.02 -16.45 13.49
N ALA A 195 -0.72 -16.25 13.71
CA ALA A 195 0.29 -16.18 12.66
C ALA A 195 0.32 -17.45 11.79
N LEU A 196 0.29 -18.64 12.41
CA LEU A 196 0.20 -19.92 11.69
C LEU A 196 -1.09 -20.00 10.85
N THR A 197 -2.23 -19.59 11.41
CA THR A 197 -3.51 -19.61 10.71
C THR A 197 -3.44 -18.74 9.46
N ARG A 198 -2.88 -17.53 9.58
CA ARG A 198 -2.67 -16.62 8.43
C ARG A 198 -1.72 -17.21 7.40
N TRP A 199 -0.62 -17.81 7.83
CA TRP A 199 0.32 -18.42 6.92
C TRP A 199 -0.30 -19.60 6.16
N TYR A 200 -1.04 -20.47 6.86
CA TYR A 200 -1.74 -21.62 6.23
C TYR A 200 -2.81 -21.18 5.22
N SER A 201 -3.44 -20.01 5.37
CA SER A 201 -4.39 -19.49 4.37
C SER A 201 -3.73 -19.24 3.01
N LEU A 202 -2.42 -19.04 2.95
CA LEU A 202 -1.65 -18.83 1.72
C LEU A 202 -1.11 -20.13 1.09
N LYS A 203 -1.42 -21.31 1.66
CA LYS A 203 -0.84 -22.59 1.24
C LYS A 203 -1.09 -22.92 -0.24
N GLU A 204 -2.28 -22.65 -0.75
CA GLU A 204 -2.61 -22.88 -2.16
C GLU A 204 -1.77 -22.02 -3.11
N GLN A 205 -1.43 -20.79 -2.71
CA GLN A 205 -0.68 -19.84 -3.53
C GLN A 205 0.84 -20.05 -3.44
N LEU A 206 1.35 -20.39 -2.25
CA LEU A 206 2.78 -20.37 -1.93
C LEU A 206 3.35 -21.72 -1.52
N GLY A 207 2.52 -22.72 -1.25
CA GLY A 207 2.92 -23.97 -0.61
C GLY A 207 4.00 -24.76 -1.36
N GLU A 208 4.10 -24.57 -2.68
CA GLU A 208 5.11 -25.22 -3.50
C GLU A 208 6.44 -24.43 -3.59
N THR A 209 6.56 -23.30 -2.90
CA THR A 209 7.79 -22.51 -2.87
C THR A 209 8.68 -22.91 -1.68
N PRO A 210 10.04 -22.83 -1.81
CA PRO A 210 10.94 -23.03 -0.68
C PRO A 210 10.67 -22.05 0.47
N GLU A 211 10.32 -20.80 0.13
CA GLU A 211 9.99 -19.72 1.08
C GLU A 211 8.82 -20.08 1.99
N TRP A 212 7.85 -20.86 1.47
CA TRP A 212 6.75 -21.38 2.27
C TRP A 212 7.25 -22.16 3.49
N GLY A 213 8.07 -23.19 3.25
CA GLY A 213 8.57 -24.05 4.32
C GLY A 213 9.54 -23.33 5.25
N ILE A 214 10.35 -22.39 4.72
CA ILE A 214 11.26 -21.56 5.53
C ILE A 214 10.47 -20.69 6.51
N THR A 215 9.42 -20.00 6.04
CA THR A 215 8.60 -19.15 6.91
C THR A 215 7.80 -19.99 7.89
N LEU A 216 7.23 -21.10 7.44
CA LEU A 216 6.51 -22.03 8.32
C LEU A 216 7.40 -22.52 9.44
N ALA A 217 8.63 -22.94 9.13
CA ALA A 217 9.57 -23.42 10.14
C ALA A 217 9.89 -22.34 11.20
N ARG A 218 10.09 -21.09 10.77
CA ARG A 218 10.33 -19.96 11.69
C ARG A 218 9.17 -19.75 12.65
N ILE A 219 7.93 -19.78 12.16
CA ILE A 219 6.75 -19.60 13.01
C ILE A 219 6.62 -20.80 13.98
N LEU A 220 6.87 -22.01 13.49
CA LEU A 220 6.81 -23.22 14.32
C LEU A 220 7.90 -23.24 15.41
N ILE A 221 9.09 -22.72 15.15
CA ILE A 221 10.14 -22.54 16.17
C ILE A 221 9.64 -21.58 17.26
N LEU A 222 9.03 -20.46 16.89
CA LEU A 222 8.44 -19.50 17.83
C LEU A 222 7.24 -20.07 18.60
N ALA A 223 6.64 -21.14 18.10
CA ALA A 223 5.53 -21.87 18.73
C ALA A 223 6.01 -23.12 19.48
N ASP A 224 7.32 -23.30 19.70
CA ASP A 224 7.95 -24.47 20.34
C ASP A 224 7.60 -25.82 19.67
N SER A 225 7.14 -25.78 18.40
CA SER A 225 6.75 -26.96 17.62
C SER A 225 7.93 -27.44 16.75
N TYR A 226 9.01 -27.86 17.41
CA TYR A 226 10.31 -28.10 16.76
C TYR A 226 10.30 -29.27 15.77
N ASP A 227 9.57 -30.34 16.02
CA ASP A 227 9.50 -31.50 15.11
C ASP A 227 8.78 -31.15 13.82
N GLU A 228 7.71 -30.36 13.90
CA GLU A 228 7.01 -29.86 12.73
C GLU A 228 7.88 -28.85 11.96
N ALA A 229 8.66 -28.03 12.66
CA ALA A 229 9.62 -27.13 12.07
C ALA A 229 10.69 -27.88 11.26
N ARG A 230 11.22 -29.01 11.78
CA ARG A 230 12.17 -29.88 11.06
C ARG A 230 11.56 -30.43 9.77
N LEU A 231 10.29 -30.85 9.82
CA LEU A 231 9.58 -31.32 8.64
C LEU A 231 9.41 -30.20 7.59
N ALA A 232 9.07 -28.99 8.03
CA ALA A 232 8.93 -27.84 7.15
C ALA A 232 10.27 -27.47 6.45
N VAL A 233 11.37 -27.46 7.20
CA VAL A 233 12.71 -27.21 6.67
C VAL A 233 13.10 -28.29 5.64
N LYS A 234 12.86 -29.57 5.96
CA LYS A 234 13.13 -30.69 5.04
C LYS A 234 12.34 -30.55 3.74
N ALA A 235 11.06 -30.18 3.83
CA ALA A 235 10.22 -29.95 2.65
C ALA A 235 10.73 -28.76 1.81
N ALA A 236 11.13 -27.66 2.45
CA ALA A 236 11.72 -26.50 1.77
C ALA A 236 13.02 -26.88 1.02
N LYS A 237 13.87 -27.67 1.65
CA LYS A 237 15.13 -28.16 1.06
C LYS A 237 14.89 -29.01 -0.19
N VAL A 238 13.95 -29.94 -0.13
CA VAL A 238 13.58 -30.79 -1.29
C VAL A 238 13.08 -29.94 -2.45
N ARG A 239 12.21 -28.95 -2.20
CA ARG A 239 11.73 -28.04 -3.23
C ARG A 239 12.85 -27.19 -3.83
N LEU A 240 13.77 -26.70 -3.00
CA LEU A 240 14.89 -25.86 -3.45
C LEU A 240 15.81 -26.61 -4.42
N ILE A 241 16.11 -27.89 -4.14
CA ILE A 241 17.02 -28.72 -4.95
C ILE A 241 16.48 -28.91 -6.37
N SER A 242 15.16 -28.97 -6.54
CA SER A 242 14.53 -29.14 -7.86
C SER A 242 14.55 -27.89 -8.73
N LEU A 243 14.98 -26.75 -8.20
CA LEU A 243 14.89 -25.46 -8.87
C LEU A 243 16.25 -25.02 -9.43
N ARG A 244 16.22 -24.29 -10.59
CA ARG A 244 17.42 -23.66 -11.16
C ARG A 244 18.04 -22.69 -10.16
N GLN A 245 19.37 -22.73 -10.00
CA GLN A 245 20.08 -21.85 -9.07
C GLN A 245 20.05 -20.37 -9.50
N THR A 246 19.62 -19.53 -8.57
CA THR A 246 19.63 -18.06 -8.67
C THR A 246 20.22 -17.47 -7.38
N PRO A 247 20.67 -16.18 -7.36
CA PRO A 247 21.16 -15.56 -6.12
C PRO A 247 20.14 -15.67 -4.95
N ALA A 248 18.86 -15.44 -5.22
CA ALA A 248 17.80 -15.55 -4.21
C ALA A 248 17.66 -16.98 -3.67
N ARG A 249 17.77 -18.00 -4.54
CA ARG A 249 17.71 -19.41 -4.13
C ARG A 249 18.94 -19.87 -3.37
N ARG A 250 20.12 -19.31 -3.65
CA ARG A 250 21.30 -19.53 -2.80
C ARG A 250 21.11 -18.99 -1.40
N ALA A 251 20.59 -17.76 -1.27
CA ALA A 251 20.25 -17.18 0.03
C ALA A 251 19.19 -18.00 0.79
N ALA A 252 18.20 -18.56 0.09
CA ALA A 252 17.25 -19.51 0.67
C ALA A 252 17.94 -20.77 1.18
N GLY A 253 18.91 -21.33 0.44
CA GLY A 253 19.71 -22.47 0.86
C GLY A 253 20.53 -22.21 2.12
N GLU A 254 21.18 -21.06 2.19
CA GLU A 254 21.90 -20.61 3.39
C GLU A 254 20.96 -20.47 4.61
N THR A 255 19.75 -19.96 4.37
CA THR A 255 18.73 -19.85 5.41
C THR A 255 18.27 -21.23 5.90
N ILE A 256 18.03 -22.17 4.99
CA ILE A 256 17.68 -23.56 5.32
C ILE A 256 18.77 -24.19 6.17
N SER A 257 20.06 -24.07 5.76
CA SER A 257 21.19 -24.64 6.51
C SER A 257 21.31 -24.05 7.92
N ARG A 258 21.01 -22.76 8.10
CA ARG A 258 20.99 -22.11 9.40
C ARG A 258 19.87 -22.65 10.28
N LEU A 259 18.66 -22.82 9.74
CA LEU A 259 17.52 -23.38 10.46
C LEU A 259 17.76 -24.86 10.82
N GLU A 260 18.42 -25.66 9.96
CA GLU A 260 18.81 -27.03 10.29
C GLU A 260 19.77 -27.07 11.49
N MET A 261 20.73 -26.15 11.54
CA MET A 261 21.69 -26.05 12.66
C MET A 261 20.97 -25.62 13.95
N GLU A 262 20.16 -24.58 13.90
CA GLU A 262 19.35 -24.10 15.03
C GLU A 262 18.46 -25.23 15.59
N LEU A 263 17.74 -25.92 14.73
CA LEU A 263 16.85 -27.03 15.13
C LEU A 263 17.60 -28.26 15.66
N SER A 264 18.88 -28.43 15.34
CA SER A 264 19.69 -29.53 15.88
C SER A 264 20.03 -29.35 17.37
N GLU A 265 20.01 -28.10 17.85
CA GLU A 265 20.28 -27.74 19.25
C GLU A 265 18.99 -27.72 20.11
N LEU A 266 17.81 -27.80 19.50
CA LEU A 266 16.51 -27.74 20.18
C LEU A 266 15.98 -29.16 20.51
N PRO A 267 15.20 -29.33 21.61
CA PRO A 267 14.71 -30.62 22.03
C PRO A 267 13.83 -31.28 20.96
N THR A 268 13.79 -32.61 20.98
CA THR A 268 12.80 -33.41 20.26
C THR A 268 11.68 -33.82 21.23
N ASN A 269 10.44 -33.94 20.75
CA ASN A 269 9.29 -34.28 21.60
C ASN A 269 9.48 -35.63 22.36
N ASN A 270 10.35 -36.52 21.86
CA ASN A 270 10.70 -37.76 22.57
C ASN A 270 11.55 -37.55 23.85
N GLN A 271 12.09 -36.35 24.09
CA GLN A 271 12.86 -36.04 25.29
C GLN A 271 12.03 -35.36 26.39
N ALA A 272 10.91 -34.73 26.05
CA ALA A 272 10.04 -34.05 27.02
C ALA A 272 9.35 -35.08 27.97
N ASP A 273 8.95 -36.24 27.46
CA ASP A 273 8.30 -37.27 28.28
C ASP A 273 9.25 -38.02 29.21
N CYS A 274 10.57 -37.95 29.01
CA CYS A 274 11.54 -38.64 29.88
C CYS A 274 11.92 -37.84 31.14
N CYS A 275 11.71 -36.53 31.18
CA CYS A 275 12.08 -35.72 32.36
C CYS A 275 10.99 -35.67 33.43
N GLU A 276 9.72 -35.96 33.10
CA GLU A 276 8.62 -36.00 34.09
C GLU A 276 8.53 -37.32 34.85
N LEU A 277 9.21 -38.39 34.42
CA LEU A 277 9.16 -39.68 35.06
C LEU A 277 10.33 -39.98 36.05
N GLN A 278 11.24 -39.02 36.27
CA GLN A 278 12.36 -39.18 37.22
C GLN A 278 12.26 -38.33 38.49
N GLY A 279 11.09 -37.79 38.77
CA GLY A 279 10.81 -36.94 39.96
C GLY A 279 9.82 -37.56 40.93
N GLU A 280 9.99 -38.84 41.32
CA GLU A 280 9.38 -39.41 42.52
C GLU A 280 10.45 -40.06 43.43
#